data_7fa0896927c7f27d8829cd9f432df913
#
_entry.id   7fa0896927c7f27d8829cd9f432df913
#
_cell.length_a   1.000
_cell.length_b   1.000
_cell.length_c   1.000
_cell.angle_alpha   90.00
_cell.angle_beta   90.00
_cell.angle_gamma   90.00
#
_symmetry.space_group_name_H-M   'P 1'
#
loop_
_entity.id
_entity.type
_entity.pdbx_description
1 polymer ?
#
loop_
_entity_poly.entity_id
_entity_poly.type
_entity_poly.pdbx_seq_one_letter_code
_entity_poly.pdbx_strand_id
1 'polypeptide(L)'
;MILYRHAPGKAALLDGVAETVLAQLHVDSADPDWAGQLREVARRYRALALAHPHVVPLIVTRPLATPLGLRPPGTLRPLEDILALLTRAGFSGPDALHIYRALFGFLNGHILDELQELIENPDETDDLLRLGLHRLPIADFPLLRSLAPALAAYDGAAELERGLDILLTGLTATLTPPGQTRPPAPARHPAS
;
A
#
# COMPACT_ATOMS: atom_id res chain seq x y z
N MET A 1 -12.97 -44.95 -5.22
CA MET A 1 -12.17 -44.01 -6.03
C MET A 1 -13.01 -42.75 -6.34
N ILE A 2 -13.55 -42.03 -5.35
CA ILE A 2 -14.45 -40.86 -5.52
C ILE A 2 -14.14 -39.74 -4.51
N LEU A 3 -12.91 -39.61 -4.02
CA LEU A 3 -12.54 -38.60 -3.00
C LEU A 3 -11.74 -37.41 -3.52
N TYR A 4 -11.47 -37.35 -4.84
CA TYR A 4 -10.64 -36.27 -5.43
C TYR A 4 -11.43 -35.18 -6.18
N ARG A 5 -12.75 -35.12 -6.05
CA ARG A 5 -13.59 -34.23 -6.87
C ARG A 5 -14.02 -32.92 -6.20
N HIS A 6 -13.62 -32.66 -4.94
CA HIS A 6 -14.06 -31.49 -4.18
C HIS A 6 -12.96 -30.79 -3.37
N ALA A 7 -11.69 -31.02 -3.64
CA ALA A 7 -10.67 -30.11 -3.13
C ALA A 7 -10.66 -28.88 -4.07
N PRO A 8 -11.06 -27.69 -3.62
CA PRO A 8 -10.82 -26.48 -4.39
C PRO A 8 -9.32 -26.47 -4.68
N GLY A 9 -8.92 -26.25 -5.93
CA GLY A 9 -7.51 -26.25 -6.30
C GLY A 9 -6.76 -25.22 -5.43
N LYS A 10 -5.43 -25.39 -5.25
CA LYS A 10 -4.57 -24.46 -4.46
C LYS A 10 -4.90 -22.99 -4.75
N ALA A 11 -5.29 -22.67 -5.97
CA ALA A 11 -5.72 -21.35 -6.40
C ALA A 11 -6.99 -20.89 -5.67
N ALA A 12 -8.03 -21.70 -5.63
CA ALA A 12 -9.29 -21.36 -4.98
C ALA A 12 -9.15 -21.25 -3.45
N LEU A 13 -8.27 -22.04 -2.84
CA LEU A 13 -7.97 -21.93 -1.41
C LEU A 13 -7.30 -20.57 -1.09
N LEU A 14 -6.31 -20.16 -1.91
CA LEU A 14 -5.62 -18.88 -1.74
C LEU A 14 -6.58 -17.69 -2.01
N ASP A 15 -7.49 -17.83 -2.98
CA ASP A 15 -8.51 -16.81 -3.23
C ASP A 15 -9.45 -16.66 -2.03
N GLY A 16 -9.86 -17.76 -1.38
CA GLY A 16 -10.67 -17.73 -0.15
C GLY A 16 -9.94 -17.11 1.05
N VAL A 17 -8.63 -17.35 1.18
CA VAL A 17 -7.82 -16.69 2.21
C VAL A 17 -7.72 -15.19 1.93
N ALA A 18 -7.47 -14.80 0.69
CA ALA A 18 -7.44 -13.39 0.27
C ALA A 18 -8.78 -12.70 0.54
N GLU A 19 -9.90 -13.35 0.22
CA GLU A 19 -11.24 -12.84 0.51
C GLU A 19 -11.44 -12.59 2.01
N THR A 20 -11.07 -13.55 2.86
CA THR A 20 -11.22 -13.44 4.31
C THR A 20 -10.42 -12.28 4.88
N VAL A 21 -9.22 -12.02 4.37
CA VAL A 21 -8.38 -10.90 4.80
C VAL A 21 -8.93 -9.57 4.28
N LEU A 22 -9.24 -9.50 2.97
CA LEU A 22 -9.72 -8.26 2.35
C LEU A 22 -11.11 -7.85 2.83
N ALA A 23 -11.99 -8.80 3.18
CA ALA A 23 -13.32 -8.53 3.74
C ALA A 23 -13.26 -7.78 5.09
N GLN A 24 -12.11 -7.75 5.76
CA GLN A 24 -11.91 -6.99 7.00
C GLN A 24 -11.62 -5.50 6.73
N LEU A 25 -11.33 -5.12 5.47
CA LEU A 25 -11.14 -3.73 5.09
C LEU A 25 -12.52 -3.05 4.98
N HIS A 26 -12.85 -2.27 6.00
CA HIS A 26 -14.09 -1.50 6.03
C HIS A 26 -13.84 -0.09 5.49
N VAL A 27 -14.71 0.38 4.61
CA VAL A 27 -14.67 1.72 4.02
C VAL A 27 -16.05 2.34 4.20
N ASP A 28 -16.13 3.47 4.90
CA ASP A 28 -17.34 4.27 4.89
C ASP A 28 -17.39 5.12 3.61
N SER A 29 -18.06 4.60 2.59
CA SER A 29 -18.19 5.29 1.31
C SER A 29 -19.04 6.56 1.37
N ALA A 30 -19.71 6.87 2.49
CA ALA A 30 -20.50 8.07 2.69
C ALA A 30 -19.74 9.19 3.42
N ASP A 31 -18.56 8.90 3.98
CA ASP A 31 -17.76 9.88 4.71
C ASP A 31 -17.27 10.99 3.76
N PRO A 32 -17.48 12.28 4.10
CA PRO A 32 -16.96 13.39 3.31
C PRO A 32 -15.43 13.51 3.36
N ASP A 33 -14.75 12.98 4.39
CA ASP A 33 -13.30 12.92 4.48
C ASP A 33 -12.73 11.69 3.77
N TRP A 34 -12.78 11.72 2.45
CA TRP A 34 -12.24 10.64 1.62
C TRP A 34 -10.75 10.36 1.90
N ALA A 35 -9.96 11.41 2.19
CA ALA A 35 -8.53 11.26 2.44
C ALA A 35 -8.27 10.59 3.80
N GLY A 36 -9.04 10.93 4.84
CA GLY A 36 -9.02 10.25 6.14
C GLY A 36 -9.44 8.79 6.01
N GLN A 37 -10.47 8.49 5.23
CA GLN A 37 -10.89 7.11 4.96
C GLN A 37 -9.79 6.29 4.25
N LEU A 38 -9.11 6.86 3.25
CA LEU A 38 -7.99 6.16 2.60
C LEU A 38 -6.82 5.90 3.55
N ARG A 39 -6.52 6.83 4.48
CA ARG A 39 -5.52 6.61 5.53
C ARG A 39 -5.92 5.46 6.46
N GLU A 40 -7.17 5.43 6.87
CA GLU A 40 -7.68 4.35 7.73
C GLU A 40 -7.62 2.99 7.02
N VAL A 41 -7.99 2.92 5.75
CA VAL A 41 -7.82 1.72 4.92
C VAL A 41 -6.35 1.28 4.88
N ALA A 42 -5.43 2.21 4.68
CA ALA A 42 -4.00 1.93 4.64
C ALA A 42 -3.47 1.35 5.97
N ARG A 43 -3.85 1.96 7.10
CA ARG A 43 -3.48 1.48 8.43
C ARG A 43 -4.02 0.08 8.71
N ARG A 44 -5.29 -0.16 8.38
CA ARG A 44 -5.91 -1.48 8.53
C ARG A 44 -5.26 -2.53 7.64
N TYR A 45 -4.97 -2.17 6.39
CA TYR A 45 -4.29 -3.07 5.45
C TYR A 45 -2.91 -3.47 5.98
N ARG A 46 -2.12 -2.50 6.47
CA ARG A 46 -0.84 -2.78 7.14
C ARG A 46 -1.02 -3.67 8.37
N ALA A 47 -1.97 -3.35 9.26
CA ALA A 47 -2.21 -4.16 10.46
C ALA A 47 -2.59 -5.62 10.12
N LEU A 48 -3.42 -5.83 9.09
CA LEU A 48 -3.76 -7.17 8.60
C LEU A 48 -2.54 -7.89 8.02
N ALA A 49 -1.70 -7.17 7.30
CA ALA A 49 -0.48 -7.74 6.73
C ALA A 49 0.51 -8.21 7.80
N LEU A 50 0.71 -7.40 8.84
CA LEU A 50 1.58 -7.76 9.98
C LEU A 50 0.99 -8.91 10.81
N ALA A 51 -0.34 -8.98 10.94
CA ALA A 51 -1.00 -10.10 11.60
C ALA A 51 -0.93 -11.42 10.80
N HIS A 52 -0.78 -11.31 9.46
CA HIS A 52 -0.76 -12.46 8.55
C HIS A 52 0.43 -12.39 7.57
N PRO A 53 1.69 -12.39 8.05
CA PRO A 53 2.87 -12.07 7.26
C PRO A 53 3.11 -13.01 6.08
N HIS A 54 2.62 -14.24 6.14
CA HIS A 54 2.74 -15.23 5.05
C HIS A 54 1.61 -15.15 4.01
N VAL A 55 0.52 -14.45 4.32
CA VAL A 55 -0.67 -14.38 3.45
C VAL A 55 -0.58 -13.21 2.47
N VAL A 56 -0.23 -12.03 2.98
CA VAL A 56 -0.23 -10.81 2.15
C VAL A 56 0.78 -10.86 1.01
N PRO A 57 2.02 -11.34 1.17
CA PRO A 57 2.92 -11.54 0.04
C PRO A 57 2.32 -12.43 -1.06
N LEU A 58 1.57 -13.47 -0.68
CA LEU A 58 0.90 -14.33 -1.66
C LEU A 58 -0.20 -13.60 -2.42
N ILE A 59 -0.94 -12.70 -1.76
CA ILE A 59 -2.00 -11.90 -2.40
C ILE A 59 -1.38 -10.89 -3.37
N VAL A 60 -0.30 -10.25 -2.98
CA VAL A 60 0.35 -9.16 -3.73
C VAL A 60 1.14 -9.67 -4.93
N THR A 61 1.90 -10.75 -4.74
CA THR A 61 2.84 -11.25 -5.77
C THR A 61 2.21 -12.25 -6.72
N ARG A 62 1.06 -12.82 -6.38
CA ARG A 62 0.41 -13.81 -7.21
C ARG A 62 -0.33 -13.14 -8.37
N PRO A 63 -0.05 -13.55 -9.63
CA PRO A 63 -0.91 -13.20 -10.73
C PRO A 63 -2.32 -13.66 -10.40
N LEU A 64 -3.27 -12.74 -10.43
CA LEU A 64 -4.67 -13.04 -10.17
C LEU A 64 -5.15 -13.94 -11.33
N ALA A 65 -5.09 -15.24 -11.11
CA ALA A 65 -5.50 -16.24 -12.10
C ALA A 65 -6.99 -16.13 -12.44
N THR A 66 -7.79 -15.61 -11.49
CA THR A 66 -9.22 -15.42 -11.67
C THR A 66 -9.50 -14.03 -12.24
N PRO A 67 -10.15 -13.92 -13.42
CA PRO A 67 -10.61 -12.66 -13.98
C PRO A 67 -11.41 -11.84 -12.95
N LEU A 68 -11.31 -10.51 -13.00
CA LEU A 68 -11.89 -9.62 -12.00
C LEU A 68 -13.38 -9.95 -11.72
N GLY A 69 -14.18 -10.11 -12.76
CA GLY A 69 -15.61 -10.37 -12.62
C GLY A 69 -15.98 -11.78 -12.12
N LEU A 70 -15.00 -12.66 -11.94
CA LEU A 70 -15.19 -14.02 -11.41
C LEU A 70 -14.63 -14.17 -9.99
N ARG A 71 -14.13 -13.10 -9.41
CA ARG A 71 -13.62 -13.13 -8.03
C ARG A 71 -14.77 -13.14 -7.02
N PRO A 72 -14.54 -13.73 -5.84
CA PRO A 72 -15.52 -13.69 -4.77
C PRO A 72 -15.93 -12.25 -4.42
N PRO A 73 -17.20 -11.98 -4.09
CA PRO A 73 -17.68 -10.64 -3.73
C PRO A 73 -16.87 -9.96 -2.62
N GLY A 74 -16.39 -10.71 -1.63
CA GLY A 74 -15.60 -10.17 -0.52
C GLY A 74 -14.26 -9.58 -0.95
N THR A 75 -13.66 -10.06 -2.05
CA THR A 75 -12.44 -9.46 -2.64
C THR A 75 -12.72 -8.20 -3.44
N LEU A 76 -13.93 -8.05 -3.98
CA LEU A 76 -14.33 -6.91 -4.81
C LEU A 76 -14.91 -5.76 -3.99
N ARG A 77 -15.49 -6.07 -2.84
CA ARG A 77 -16.20 -5.08 -2.02
C ARG A 77 -15.34 -3.89 -1.61
N PRO A 78 -14.13 -4.06 -1.09
CA PRO A 78 -13.26 -2.92 -0.75
C PRO A 78 -12.93 -2.04 -1.96
N LEU A 79 -12.74 -2.63 -3.14
CA LEU A 79 -12.52 -1.87 -4.38
C LEU A 79 -13.75 -1.02 -4.71
N GLU A 80 -14.94 -1.62 -4.72
CA GLU A 80 -16.20 -0.93 -5.00
C GLU A 80 -16.45 0.22 -4.02
N ASP A 81 -16.26 -0.01 -2.71
CA ASP A 81 -16.49 0.98 -1.67
C ASP A 81 -15.50 2.16 -1.78
N ILE A 82 -14.23 1.91 -2.10
CA ILE A 82 -13.24 2.98 -2.37
C ILE A 82 -13.61 3.78 -3.61
N LEU A 83 -14.00 3.12 -4.70
CA LEU A 83 -14.43 3.83 -5.90
C LEU A 83 -15.69 4.66 -5.65
N ALA A 84 -16.65 4.15 -4.87
CA ALA A 84 -17.83 4.88 -4.46
C ALA A 84 -17.49 6.09 -3.59
N LEU A 85 -16.59 5.95 -2.61
CA LEU A 85 -16.08 7.05 -1.78
C LEU A 85 -15.50 8.17 -2.65
N LEU A 86 -14.60 7.83 -3.57
CA LEU A 86 -13.90 8.80 -4.41
C LEU A 86 -14.83 9.48 -5.43
N THR A 87 -15.77 8.74 -6.04
CA THR A 87 -16.73 9.32 -6.96
C THR A 87 -17.72 10.27 -6.26
N ARG A 88 -18.11 9.95 -5.03
CA ARG A 88 -18.90 10.87 -4.19
C ARG A 88 -18.13 12.12 -3.79
N ALA A 89 -16.81 12.00 -3.58
CA ALA A 89 -15.93 13.14 -3.33
C ALA A 89 -15.75 14.04 -4.58
N GLY A 90 -16.29 13.64 -5.75
CA GLY A 90 -16.30 14.42 -6.98
C GLY A 90 -15.21 14.03 -7.97
N PHE A 91 -14.42 12.98 -7.75
CA PHE A 91 -13.48 12.48 -8.74
C PHE A 91 -14.21 11.77 -9.88
N SER A 92 -13.67 11.88 -11.11
CA SER A 92 -14.17 11.07 -12.22
C SER A 92 -13.90 9.59 -11.99
N GLY A 93 -14.68 8.69 -12.61
CA GLY A 93 -14.44 7.25 -12.49
C GLY A 93 -13.02 6.83 -12.88
N PRO A 94 -12.44 7.32 -13.99
CA PRO A 94 -11.03 7.08 -14.34
C PRO A 94 -10.05 7.58 -13.28
N ASP A 95 -10.26 8.78 -12.70
CA ASP A 95 -9.39 9.34 -11.66
C ASP A 95 -9.51 8.54 -10.36
N ALA A 96 -10.72 8.16 -9.95
CA ALA A 96 -10.95 7.29 -8.80
C ALA A 96 -10.19 5.96 -8.93
N LEU A 97 -10.23 5.34 -10.12
CA LEU A 97 -9.48 4.12 -10.41
C LEU A 97 -7.96 4.36 -10.39
N HIS A 98 -7.51 5.53 -10.86
CA HIS A 98 -6.10 5.90 -10.81
C HIS A 98 -5.63 6.09 -9.38
N ILE A 99 -6.40 6.80 -8.54
CA ILE A 99 -6.12 6.96 -7.10
C ILE A 99 -6.04 5.61 -6.40
N TYR A 100 -7.01 4.71 -6.65
CA TYR A 100 -6.99 3.35 -6.11
C TYR A 100 -5.70 2.61 -6.46
N ARG A 101 -5.30 2.63 -7.75
CA ARG A 101 -4.08 1.94 -8.20
C ARG A 101 -2.82 2.54 -7.59
N ALA A 102 -2.74 3.86 -7.49
CA ALA A 102 -1.59 4.53 -6.87
C ALA A 102 -1.48 4.18 -5.39
N LEU A 103 -2.59 4.21 -4.64
CA LEU A 103 -2.64 3.85 -3.23
C LEU A 103 -2.20 2.40 -3.00
N PHE A 104 -2.82 1.44 -3.67
CA PHE A 104 -2.49 0.03 -3.46
C PHE A 104 -1.12 -0.36 -4.02
N GLY A 105 -0.65 0.31 -5.07
CA GLY A 105 0.73 0.17 -5.53
C GLY A 105 1.74 0.60 -4.46
N PHE A 106 1.51 1.74 -3.82
CA PHE A 106 2.31 2.21 -2.69
C PHE A 106 2.22 1.26 -1.49
N LEU A 107 1.01 0.91 -1.05
CA LEU A 107 0.79 0.04 0.11
C LEU A 107 1.43 -1.33 -0.05
N ASN A 108 1.28 -1.93 -1.22
CA ASN A 108 1.86 -3.24 -1.49
C ASN A 108 3.39 -3.22 -1.42
N GLY A 109 4.03 -2.19 -2.01
CA GLY A 109 5.48 -2.02 -1.93
C GLY A 109 5.94 -1.84 -0.48
N HIS A 110 5.35 -0.87 0.22
CA HIS A 110 5.68 -0.58 1.61
C HIS A 110 5.55 -1.81 2.53
N ILE A 111 4.44 -2.56 2.41
CA ILE A 111 4.19 -3.74 3.24
C ILE A 111 5.16 -4.88 2.90
N LEU A 112 5.48 -5.09 1.62
CA LEU A 112 6.44 -6.13 1.24
C LEU A 112 7.82 -5.83 1.80
N ASP A 113 8.27 -4.58 1.74
CA ASP A 113 9.55 -4.16 2.30
C ASP A 113 9.56 -4.37 3.83
N GLU A 114 8.52 -3.94 4.54
CA GLU A 114 8.41 -4.11 6.00
C GLU A 114 8.36 -5.59 6.40
N LEU A 115 7.62 -6.42 5.68
CA LEU A 115 7.54 -7.86 5.96
C LEU A 115 8.83 -8.59 5.64
N GLN A 116 9.59 -8.14 4.64
CA GLN A 116 10.89 -8.72 4.31
C GLN A 116 11.86 -8.54 5.46
N GLU A 117 11.93 -7.36 6.07
CA GLU A 117 12.76 -7.13 7.26
C GLU A 117 12.36 -8.03 8.44
N LEU A 118 11.04 -8.25 8.65
CA LEU A 118 10.54 -9.10 9.75
C LEU A 118 10.76 -10.60 9.52
N ILE A 119 10.71 -11.07 8.27
CA ILE A 119 10.73 -12.50 7.95
C ILE A 119 12.15 -12.98 7.62
N GLU A 120 12.91 -12.19 6.86
CA GLU A 120 14.24 -12.60 6.39
C GLU A 120 15.34 -12.39 7.44
N ASN A 121 15.20 -11.39 8.31
CA ASN A 121 16.21 -11.03 9.30
C ASN A 121 15.63 -10.86 10.72
N PRO A 122 14.95 -11.88 11.31
CA PRO A 122 14.32 -11.73 12.62
C PRO A 122 15.32 -11.51 13.76
N ASP A 123 16.60 -11.88 13.54
CA ASP A 123 17.69 -11.74 14.52
C ASP A 123 18.60 -10.54 14.24
N GLU A 124 18.35 -9.78 13.15
CA GLU A 124 19.14 -8.60 12.81
C GLU A 124 18.70 -7.44 13.70
N THR A 125 19.59 -7.10 14.63
CA THR A 125 19.38 -5.94 15.51
C THR A 125 19.82 -4.66 14.81
N ASP A 126 19.28 -3.50 15.21
CA ASP A 126 19.71 -2.17 14.75
C ASP A 126 21.23 -1.98 14.82
N ASP A 127 21.87 -2.60 15.82
CA ASP A 127 23.32 -2.54 16.02
C ASP A 127 24.11 -3.33 14.95
N LEU A 128 23.58 -4.42 14.43
CA LEU A 128 24.17 -5.18 13.32
C LEU A 128 24.09 -4.42 12.00
N LEU A 129 22.97 -3.77 11.72
CA LEU A 129 22.79 -2.86 10.58
C LEU A 129 23.79 -1.70 10.67
N ARG A 130 23.92 -1.06 11.84
CA ARG A 130 24.91 0.01 12.08
C ARG A 130 26.34 -0.49 11.85
N LEU A 131 26.70 -1.63 12.36
CA LEU A 131 28.03 -2.25 12.16
C LEU A 131 28.29 -2.55 10.68
N GLY A 132 27.29 -3.08 9.94
CA GLY A 132 27.38 -3.35 8.52
C GLY A 132 27.64 -2.09 7.71
N LEU A 133 26.84 -1.03 7.93
CA LEU A 133 26.97 0.25 7.26
C LEU A 133 28.29 0.96 7.58
N HIS A 134 28.80 0.84 8.81
CA HIS A 134 30.10 1.39 9.19
C HIS A 134 31.30 0.73 8.50
N ARG A 135 31.15 -0.46 7.94
CA ARG A 135 32.19 -1.13 7.14
C ARG A 135 32.30 -0.61 5.70
N LEU A 136 31.28 0.12 5.21
CA LEU A 136 31.31 0.68 3.88
C LEU A 136 32.42 1.76 3.76
N PRO A 137 33.23 1.75 2.69
CA PRO A 137 34.22 2.78 2.44
C PRO A 137 33.55 4.16 2.34
N ILE A 138 33.97 5.10 3.19
CA ILE A 138 33.36 6.44 3.23
C ILE A 138 33.56 7.23 1.93
N ALA A 139 34.68 6.97 1.23
CA ALA A 139 34.97 7.62 -0.04
C ALA A 139 33.99 7.23 -1.14
N ASP A 140 33.50 5.97 -1.10
CA ASP A 140 32.60 5.43 -2.11
C ASP A 140 31.12 5.62 -1.75
N PHE A 141 30.81 5.61 -0.43
CA PHE A 141 29.43 5.63 0.07
C PHE A 141 29.21 6.69 1.18
N PRO A 142 29.54 7.96 0.96
CA PRO A 142 29.49 8.99 2.01
C PRO A 142 28.06 9.22 2.53
N LEU A 143 27.04 9.19 1.67
CA LEU A 143 25.64 9.39 2.06
C LEU A 143 25.08 8.20 2.86
N LEU A 144 25.32 6.97 2.43
CA LEU A 144 24.89 5.79 3.18
C LEU A 144 25.52 5.77 4.57
N ARG A 145 26.79 6.15 4.68
CA ARG A 145 27.49 6.28 5.97
C ARG A 145 26.88 7.35 6.86
N SER A 146 26.55 8.51 6.30
CA SER A 146 25.95 9.62 7.08
C SER A 146 24.51 9.31 7.53
N LEU A 147 23.78 8.51 6.75
CA LEU A 147 22.39 8.11 7.03
C LEU A 147 22.26 6.79 7.80
N ALA A 148 23.37 6.15 8.17
CA ALA A 148 23.36 4.87 8.89
C ALA A 148 22.45 4.86 10.14
N PRO A 149 22.43 5.89 11.00
CA PRO A 149 21.52 5.91 12.14
C PRO A 149 20.04 5.97 11.73
N ALA A 150 19.72 6.70 10.67
CA ALA A 150 18.35 6.80 10.15
C ALA A 150 17.89 5.50 9.49
N LEU A 151 18.79 4.82 8.77
CA LEU A 151 18.52 3.51 8.17
C LEU A 151 18.27 2.45 9.24
N ALA A 152 19.01 2.51 10.36
CA ALA A 152 18.84 1.59 11.48
C ALA A 152 17.59 1.87 12.34
N ALA A 153 17.03 3.08 12.28
CA ALA A 153 15.87 3.50 13.06
C ALA A 153 14.57 3.45 12.24
N TYR A 154 14.41 2.40 11.42
CA TYR A 154 13.21 2.23 10.59
C TYR A 154 11.95 2.05 11.45
N ASP A 155 10.95 2.92 11.23
CA ASP A 155 9.61 2.81 11.80
C ASP A 155 8.57 2.73 10.67
N GLY A 156 8.13 1.52 10.36
CA GLY A 156 7.20 1.26 9.26
C GLY A 156 5.87 1.98 9.40
N ALA A 157 5.39 2.27 10.62
CA ALA A 157 4.17 3.04 10.82
C ALA A 157 4.38 4.52 10.48
N ALA A 158 5.48 5.13 10.93
CA ALA A 158 5.82 6.50 10.63
C ALA A 158 6.10 6.70 9.14
N GLU A 159 6.80 5.77 8.50
CA GLU A 159 7.07 5.81 7.05
C GLU A 159 5.79 5.65 6.22
N LEU A 160 4.84 4.80 6.64
CA LEU A 160 3.52 4.71 6.02
C LEU A 160 2.80 6.06 6.03
N GLU A 161 2.72 6.73 7.17
CA GLU A 161 2.04 8.03 7.29
C GLU A 161 2.69 9.10 6.41
N ARG A 162 4.02 9.18 6.39
CA ARG A 162 4.76 10.12 5.53
C ARG A 162 4.52 9.85 4.05
N GLY A 163 4.57 8.58 3.65
CA GLY A 163 4.30 8.18 2.27
C GLY A 163 2.87 8.50 1.84
N LEU A 164 1.89 8.28 2.72
CA LEU A 164 0.49 8.66 2.49
C LEU A 164 0.33 10.18 2.37
N ASP A 165 1.02 10.98 3.18
CA ASP A 165 0.99 12.44 3.07
C ASP A 165 1.47 12.92 1.71
N ILE A 166 2.60 12.39 1.24
CA ILE A 166 3.16 12.71 -0.08
C ILE A 166 2.19 12.29 -1.18
N LEU A 167 1.70 11.04 -1.14
CA LEU A 167 0.82 10.47 -2.14
C LEU A 167 -0.51 11.24 -2.24
N LEU A 168 -1.21 11.42 -1.12
CA LEU A 168 -2.52 12.07 -1.09
C LEU A 168 -2.43 13.55 -1.45
N THR A 169 -1.37 14.25 -1.00
CA THR A 169 -1.12 15.64 -1.40
C THR A 169 -0.88 15.74 -2.90
N GLY A 170 -0.05 14.87 -3.48
CA GLY A 170 0.21 14.82 -4.92
C GLY A 170 -1.04 14.50 -5.74
N LEU A 171 -1.85 13.54 -5.30
CA LEU A 171 -3.10 13.18 -5.95
C LEU A 171 -4.11 14.33 -5.91
N THR A 172 -4.28 14.99 -4.76
CA THR A 172 -5.15 16.16 -4.63
C THR A 172 -4.70 17.31 -5.53
N ALA A 173 -3.39 17.55 -5.65
CA ALA A 173 -2.87 18.62 -6.50
C ALA A 173 -3.02 18.35 -8.00
N THR A 174 -3.02 17.07 -8.42
CA THR A 174 -3.08 16.67 -9.84
C THR A 174 -4.48 16.32 -10.33
N LEU A 175 -5.32 15.77 -9.44
CA LEU A 175 -6.65 15.23 -9.74
C LEU A 175 -7.72 16.00 -8.93
N THR A 176 -7.74 17.32 -9.02
CA THR A 176 -8.69 18.16 -8.26
C THR A 176 -10.14 17.82 -8.66
N PRO A 177 -11.06 17.56 -7.70
CA PRO A 177 -12.48 17.39 -8.00
C PRO A 177 -13.04 18.62 -8.72
N PRO A 178 -13.95 18.46 -9.69
CA PRO A 178 -14.61 19.59 -10.34
C PRO A 178 -15.36 20.43 -9.30
N GLY A 179 -14.94 21.68 -9.09
CA GLY A 179 -15.50 22.61 -8.11
C GLY A 179 -14.51 23.19 -7.10
N GLN A 180 -13.32 22.62 -6.97
CA GLN A 180 -12.23 23.23 -6.23
C GLN A 180 -11.26 23.90 -7.22
N THR A 181 -11.05 25.21 -7.06
CA THR A 181 -10.08 25.96 -7.88
C THR A 181 -8.68 25.43 -7.63
N ARG A 182 -8.05 24.91 -8.68
CA ARG A 182 -6.64 24.48 -8.66
C ARG A 182 -5.79 25.63 -8.15
N PRO A 183 -4.94 25.44 -7.12
CA PRO A 183 -4.00 26.47 -6.71
C PRO A 183 -3.11 26.86 -7.91
N PRO A 184 -2.78 28.17 -8.09
CA PRO A 184 -1.96 28.61 -9.22
C PRO A 184 -0.62 27.90 -9.21
N ALA A 185 -0.22 27.38 -10.35
CA ALA A 185 1.09 26.75 -10.51
C ALA A 185 2.19 27.74 -10.09
N PRO A 186 3.24 27.29 -9.38
CA PRO A 186 4.34 28.16 -9.02
C PRO A 186 4.95 28.78 -10.27
N ALA A 187 5.06 30.11 -10.29
CA ALA A 187 5.62 30.86 -11.40
C ALA A 187 7.03 30.32 -11.73
N ARG A 188 7.21 29.83 -12.96
CA ARG A 188 8.53 29.49 -13.45
C ARG A 188 9.34 30.78 -13.51
N HIS A 189 10.36 30.91 -12.66
CA HIS A 189 11.32 31.98 -12.78
C HIS A 189 12.01 31.83 -14.15
N PRO A 190 12.04 32.88 -14.99
CA PRO A 190 12.87 32.85 -16.18
C PRO A 190 14.32 32.79 -15.73
N ALA A 191 15.05 31.80 -16.26
CA ALA A 191 16.50 31.74 -16.12
C ALA A 191 17.11 32.96 -16.81
N SER A 192 17.85 33.75 -16.02
CA SER A 192 18.72 34.85 -16.50
C SER A 192 20.06 34.26 -16.83
#